data_7a02fbfc4107888c5dffe9593276118d
#
_entry.id   7a02fbfc4107888c5dffe9593276118d
#
_cell.length_a   1.000
_cell.length_b   1.000
_cell.length_c   1.000
_cell.angle_alpha   90.00
_cell.angle_beta   90.00
_cell.angle_gamma   90.00
#
_symmetry.space_group_name_H-M   'P 1'
#
loop_
_entity.id
_entity.type
_entity.pdbx_description
1 polymer ?
#
loop_
_entity_poly.entity_id
_entity_poly.type
_entity_poly.pdbx_seq_one_letter_code
_entity_poly.pdbx_strand_id
1 'polypeptide(L)'
;MKKVALALASGGPRGFAYIGAIEELQRRGYTITSVAGASAGALVGGIFAAGGIQQFKEWLCGLDPVKVMSLVDVSISLNSFVKGQRVMDAIKERVPDVNIEDMEIPFTAVATDLYTGEEVIFREGPVFEAIRASISIPSMFAPVKWQGRTLIDGGIANTFPLNRVQRTEGDILVGFNVNEIDAREINSFLSSRQALVDSEADARAEARFLLKETIGADKDTVITNVKKGRRLVREAIGAKLEERKMVSDGREGWIPVGADETFGSILQRSFGLMNSTIARMGIELTPPDVLASLPYDSYHGVYGYSHAPEIIEKGRELMAAALDKYENAF
;
A
#
# COMPACT_ATOMS: atom_id res chain seq x y z
N MET A 1 12.78 23.39 -19.72
CA MET A 1 12.69 22.40 -18.64
C MET A 1 11.36 21.68 -18.76
N LYS A 2 11.34 20.37 -18.63
CA LYS A 2 10.09 19.58 -18.63
C LYS A 2 9.39 19.81 -17.28
N LYS A 3 8.18 20.37 -17.26
CA LYS A 3 7.41 20.67 -16.04
C LYS A 3 6.44 19.55 -15.72
N VAL A 4 6.25 19.24 -14.44
CA VAL A 4 5.36 18.18 -13.96
C VAL A 4 4.43 18.68 -12.86
N ALA A 5 3.13 18.50 -13.04
CA ALA A 5 2.15 18.51 -11.98
C ALA A 5 1.98 17.07 -11.48
N LEU A 6 2.28 16.80 -10.21
CA LEU A 6 2.38 15.44 -9.65
C LEU A 6 1.20 15.12 -8.75
N ALA A 7 0.47 14.03 -9.06
CA ALA A 7 -0.58 13.48 -8.21
C ALA A 7 -0.14 12.15 -7.57
N LEU A 8 -0.33 12.03 -6.26
CA LEU A 8 0.08 10.89 -5.46
C LEU A 8 -1.13 10.28 -4.74
N ALA A 9 -1.43 9.01 -5.03
CA ALA A 9 -2.59 8.33 -4.49
C ALA A 9 -2.47 8.03 -2.98
N SER A 10 -3.59 7.75 -2.33
CA SER A 10 -3.65 7.08 -1.02
C SER A 10 -3.08 5.67 -1.11
N GLY A 11 -2.44 5.13 -0.04
CA GLY A 11 -1.95 3.75 -0.14
C GLY A 11 -1.09 3.21 1.00
N GLY A 12 -1.06 3.84 2.17
CA GLY A 12 -0.30 3.37 3.33
C GLY A 12 1.20 3.22 3.02
N PRO A 13 1.87 2.12 3.44
CA PRO A 13 3.33 1.96 3.27
C PRO A 13 3.77 1.95 1.80
N ARG A 14 2.90 1.55 0.87
CA ARG A 14 3.20 1.59 -0.58
C ARG A 14 3.51 3.01 -1.07
N GLY A 15 3.01 4.03 -0.38
CA GLY A 15 3.33 5.44 -0.69
C GLY A 15 4.81 5.80 -0.56
N PHE A 16 5.64 4.98 0.07
CA PHE A 16 7.09 5.21 0.07
C PHE A 16 7.69 5.09 -1.34
N ALA A 17 7.02 4.41 -2.27
CA ALA A 17 7.37 4.38 -3.69
C ALA A 17 7.42 5.78 -4.31
N TYR A 18 6.65 6.73 -3.80
CA TYR A 18 6.62 8.11 -4.29
C TYR A 18 7.96 8.83 -4.12
N ILE A 19 8.74 8.47 -3.09
CA ILE A 19 10.09 9.03 -2.89
C ILE A 19 10.98 8.66 -4.08
N GLY A 20 11.03 7.38 -4.46
CA GLY A 20 11.79 6.92 -5.62
C GLY A 20 11.30 7.50 -6.94
N ALA A 21 9.97 7.68 -7.08
CA ALA A 21 9.37 8.31 -8.25
C ALA A 21 9.76 9.79 -8.39
N ILE A 22 9.74 10.54 -7.29
CA ILE A 22 10.19 11.95 -7.26
C ILE A 22 11.67 12.06 -7.64
N GLU A 23 12.51 11.20 -7.06
CA GLU A 23 13.95 11.15 -7.38
C GLU A 23 14.20 10.84 -8.85
N GLU A 24 13.41 9.92 -9.46
CA GLU A 24 13.56 9.58 -10.88
C GLU A 24 13.11 10.72 -11.80
N LEU A 25 12.00 11.41 -11.49
CA LEU A 25 11.58 12.61 -12.22
C LEU A 25 12.67 13.66 -12.21
N GLN A 26 13.23 13.96 -11.03
CA GLN A 26 14.32 14.94 -10.88
C GLN A 26 15.60 14.51 -11.62
N ARG A 27 15.98 13.23 -11.53
CA ARG A 27 17.14 12.66 -12.22
C ARG A 27 17.04 12.82 -13.75
N ARG A 28 15.82 12.72 -14.31
CA ARG A 28 15.56 12.92 -15.74
C ARG A 28 15.39 14.40 -16.14
N GLY A 29 15.58 15.32 -15.20
CA GLY A 29 15.52 16.76 -15.45
C GLY A 29 14.10 17.32 -15.52
N TYR A 30 13.11 16.61 -14.97
CA TYR A 30 11.78 17.15 -14.78
C TYR A 30 11.74 18.06 -13.55
N THR A 31 11.05 19.20 -13.68
CA THR A 31 10.79 20.12 -12.57
C THR A 31 9.37 19.90 -12.08
N ILE A 32 9.21 19.47 -10.83
CA ILE A 32 7.89 19.31 -10.22
C ILE A 32 7.39 20.69 -9.82
N THR A 33 6.31 21.14 -10.46
CA THR A 33 5.74 22.49 -10.30
C THR A 33 4.59 22.55 -9.31
N SER A 34 4.00 21.41 -8.97
CA SER A 34 2.95 21.29 -7.96
C SER A 34 2.76 19.82 -7.56
N VAL A 35 2.22 19.59 -6.37
CA VAL A 35 1.90 18.25 -5.86
C VAL A 35 0.51 18.23 -5.25
N ALA A 36 -0.28 17.18 -5.55
CA ALA A 36 -1.50 16.86 -4.82
C ALA A 36 -1.42 15.42 -4.29
N GLY A 37 -1.90 15.21 -3.05
CA GLY A 37 -1.85 13.89 -2.43
C GLY A 37 -3.02 13.62 -1.49
N ALA A 38 -3.34 12.33 -1.32
CA ALA A 38 -4.25 11.82 -0.32
C ALA A 38 -3.53 10.80 0.56
N SER A 39 -3.76 10.82 1.89
CA SER A 39 -3.16 9.87 2.83
C SER A 39 -1.62 9.79 2.68
N ALA A 40 -1.08 8.62 2.35
CA ALA A 40 0.36 8.45 2.09
C ALA A 40 0.89 9.40 1.00
N GLY A 41 0.08 9.73 -0.02
CA GLY A 41 0.42 10.72 -1.03
C GLY A 41 0.50 12.14 -0.46
N ALA A 42 -0.36 12.50 0.48
CA ALA A 42 -0.28 13.77 1.18
C ALA A 42 0.95 13.83 2.11
N LEU A 43 1.27 12.73 2.78
CA LEU A 43 2.45 12.63 3.63
C LEU A 43 3.73 12.85 2.82
N VAL A 44 3.97 12.03 1.80
CA VAL A 44 5.21 12.12 1.02
C VAL A 44 5.25 13.39 0.17
N GLY A 45 4.13 13.76 -0.46
CA GLY A 45 4.02 14.95 -1.29
C GLY A 45 4.19 16.25 -0.48
N GLY A 46 3.58 16.33 0.70
CA GLY A 46 3.72 17.48 1.60
C GLY A 46 5.13 17.63 2.17
N ILE A 47 5.75 16.53 2.59
CA ILE A 47 7.14 16.51 3.04
C ILE A 47 8.09 16.92 1.91
N PHE A 48 7.84 16.47 0.67
CA PHE A 48 8.62 16.88 -0.49
C PHE A 48 8.47 18.38 -0.76
N ALA A 49 7.25 18.89 -0.79
CA ALA A 49 6.98 20.32 -1.03
C ALA A 49 7.57 21.22 0.08
N ALA A 50 7.63 20.74 1.32
CA ALA A 50 8.27 21.39 2.45
C ALA A 50 9.82 21.30 2.43
N GLY A 51 10.41 20.62 1.43
CA GLY A 51 11.87 20.48 1.31
C GLY A 51 12.50 19.44 2.24
N GLY A 52 11.71 18.60 2.93
CA GLY A 52 12.18 17.64 3.93
C GLY A 52 12.31 16.19 3.45
N ILE A 53 12.21 15.93 2.14
CA ILE A 53 12.13 14.57 1.61
C ILE A 53 13.38 13.73 1.89
N GLN A 54 14.57 14.32 1.86
CA GLN A 54 15.81 13.60 2.09
C GLN A 54 15.94 13.14 3.55
N GLN A 55 15.67 14.01 4.51
CA GLN A 55 15.70 13.71 5.94
C GLN A 55 14.65 12.65 6.29
N PHE A 56 13.46 12.74 5.68
CA PHE A 56 12.41 11.75 5.83
C PHE A 56 12.82 10.37 5.28
N LYS A 57 13.41 10.32 4.09
CA LYS A 57 13.94 9.09 3.49
C LYS A 57 15.00 8.44 4.38
N GLU A 58 15.97 9.19 4.85
CA GLU A 58 17.04 8.69 5.71
C GLU A 58 16.48 8.10 7.01
N TRP A 59 15.53 8.79 7.63
CA TRP A 59 14.85 8.29 8.81
C TRP A 59 14.07 7.00 8.52
N LEU A 60 13.25 6.95 7.45
CA LEU A 60 12.50 5.77 7.05
C LEU A 60 13.38 4.55 6.81
N CYS A 61 14.48 4.75 6.06
CA CYS A 61 15.43 3.65 5.76
C CYS A 61 16.20 3.16 6.99
N GLY A 62 16.23 3.95 8.07
CA GLY A 62 16.81 3.57 9.37
C GLY A 62 15.84 2.87 10.33
N LEU A 63 14.57 2.69 9.93
CA LEU A 63 13.57 1.98 10.74
C LEU A 63 13.71 0.48 10.59
N ASP A 64 13.95 -0.20 11.68
CA ASP A 64 13.83 -1.66 11.79
C ASP A 64 12.40 -2.06 12.24
N PRO A 65 12.00 -3.35 12.13
CA PRO A 65 10.66 -3.79 12.52
C PRO A 65 10.29 -3.47 13.96
N VAL A 66 11.26 -3.45 14.89
CA VAL A 66 11.02 -3.14 16.31
C VAL A 66 10.67 -1.66 16.48
N LYS A 67 11.42 -0.78 15.82
CA LYS A 67 11.13 0.67 15.80
C LYS A 67 9.77 0.96 15.15
N VAL A 68 9.47 0.32 14.02
CA VAL A 68 8.15 0.45 13.38
C VAL A 68 7.04 0.05 14.37
N MET A 69 7.18 -1.10 15.05
CA MET A 69 6.20 -1.54 16.04
C MET A 69 6.06 -0.54 17.21
N SER A 70 7.15 0.07 17.66
CA SER A 70 7.12 1.08 18.72
C SER A 70 6.42 2.38 18.32
N LEU A 71 6.51 2.77 17.05
CA LEU A 71 5.83 3.93 16.49
C LEU A 71 4.34 3.67 16.29
N VAL A 72 3.98 2.45 15.88
CA VAL A 72 2.57 2.07 15.62
C VAL A 72 1.81 1.78 16.92
N ASP A 73 2.48 1.62 18.06
CA ASP A 73 1.95 1.34 19.40
C ASP A 73 0.66 0.50 19.40
N VAL A 74 0.85 -0.83 19.34
CA VAL A 74 -0.26 -1.80 19.35
C VAL A 74 -0.82 -1.97 20.77
N SER A 75 -1.39 -0.93 21.36
CA SER A 75 -2.23 -1.12 22.55
C SER A 75 -3.62 -1.61 22.09
N ILE A 76 -3.91 -2.85 22.47
CA ILE A 76 -5.22 -3.48 22.29
C ILE A 76 -6.21 -2.84 23.27
N SER A 77 -6.69 -1.65 22.95
CA SER A 77 -7.78 -1.04 23.69
C SER A 77 -8.75 -0.46 22.68
N LEU A 78 -10.01 -0.84 22.79
CA LEU A 78 -11.12 -0.41 21.94
C LEU A 78 -11.33 1.11 21.89
N ASN A 79 -10.59 1.88 22.71
CA ASN A 79 -10.69 3.34 22.84
C ASN A 79 -9.37 4.11 22.59
N SER A 80 -8.32 3.48 22.05
CA SER A 80 -6.99 4.13 21.95
C SER A 80 -6.75 4.73 20.56
N PHE A 81 -7.18 5.96 20.37
CA PHE A 81 -6.85 6.81 19.22
C PHE A 81 -5.53 7.60 19.37
N VAL A 82 -4.56 7.12 20.17
CA VAL A 82 -3.33 7.88 20.49
C VAL A 82 -2.21 7.68 19.44
N LYS A 83 -2.39 6.75 18.53
CA LYS A 83 -1.28 6.14 17.76
C LYS A 83 -0.65 6.99 16.65
N GLY A 84 -1.33 7.99 16.13
CA GLY A 84 -0.82 8.83 15.04
C GLY A 84 0.11 9.96 15.47
N GLN A 85 -0.01 10.41 16.72
CA GLN A 85 0.74 11.58 17.18
C GLN A 85 2.24 11.30 17.28
N ARG A 86 2.65 10.14 17.80
CA ARG A 86 4.08 9.78 17.91
C ARG A 86 4.80 9.72 16.57
N VAL A 87 4.13 9.18 15.54
CA VAL A 87 4.70 9.16 14.18
C VAL A 87 4.86 10.58 13.66
N MET A 88 3.82 11.41 13.83
CA MET A 88 3.86 12.81 13.39
C MET A 88 4.93 13.61 14.14
N ASP A 89 5.06 13.43 15.45
CA ASP A 89 6.09 14.09 16.26
C ASP A 89 7.50 13.69 15.80
N ALA A 90 7.70 12.38 15.56
CA ALA A 90 8.98 11.89 15.05
C ALA A 90 9.35 12.44 13.67
N ILE A 91 8.36 12.70 12.82
CA ILE A 91 8.59 13.32 11.50
C ILE A 91 8.85 14.83 11.67
N LYS A 92 8.07 15.53 12.50
CA LYS A 92 8.22 16.96 12.78
C LYS A 92 9.60 17.35 13.34
N GLU A 93 10.23 16.45 14.07
CA GLU A 93 11.61 16.67 14.56
C GLU A 93 12.67 16.76 13.43
N ARG A 94 12.32 16.29 12.22
CA ARG A 94 13.27 16.10 11.10
C ARG A 94 12.93 16.89 9.86
N VAL A 95 11.68 17.29 9.73
CA VAL A 95 11.13 17.95 8.54
C VAL A 95 10.60 19.32 8.94
N PRO A 96 10.84 20.38 8.17
CA PRO A 96 10.31 21.72 8.47
C PRO A 96 8.77 21.70 8.57
N ASP A 97 8.22 22.31 9.63
CA ASP A 97 6.78 22.61 9.74
C ASP A 97 6.54 24.03 9.20
N VAL A 98 6.14 24.09 7.94
CA VAL A 98 5.91 25.35 7.20
C VAL A 98 4.44 25.44 6.80
N ASN A 99 3.97 26.67 6.51
CA ASN A 99 2.65 26.81 5.93
C ASN A 99 2.66 26.45 4.44
N ILE A 100 1.58 25.85 3.98
CA ILE A 100 1.45 25.39 2.60
C ILE A 100 1.56 26.54 1.60
N GLU A 101 0.97 27.69 1.91
CA GLU A 101 1.00 28.90 1.09
C GLU A 101 2.39 29.55 0.95
N ASP A 102 3.30 29.23 1.88
CA ASP A 102 4.68 29.75 1.88
C ASP A 102 5.67 28.84 1.15
N MET A 103 5.21 27.68 0.63
CA MET A 103 6.07 26.72 -0.07
C MET A 103 6.36 27.15 -1.50
N GLU A 104 7.60 26.91 -1.98
CA GLU A 104 7.97 27.13 -3.38
C GLU A 104 7.18 26.21 -4.34
N ILE A 105 6.87 24.99 -3.91
CA ILE A 105 6.10 24.01 -4.67
C ILE A 105 4.67 24.01 -4.11
N PRO A 106 3.67 24.51 -4.85
CA PRO A 106 2.27 24.43 -4.48
C PRO A 106 1.85 23.00 -4.09
N PHE A 107 1.27 22.87 -2.91
CA PHE A 107 0.85 21.60 -2.38
C PHE A 107 -0.68 21.58 -2.12
N THR A 108 -1.28 20.44 -2.35
CA THR A 108 -2.69 20.18 -2.03
C THR A 108 -2.81 18.86 -1.29
N ALA A 109 -3.32 18.87 -0.06
CA ALA A 109 -3.74 17.67 0.64
C ALA A 109 -5.26 17.52 0.63
N VAL A 110 -5.73 16.28 0.53
CA VAL A 110 -7.15 15.94 0.60
C VAL A 110 -7.44 15.18 1.88
N ALA A 111 -8.48 15.59 2.62
CA ALA A 111 -9.11 14.83 3.70
C ALA A 111 -10.58 14.62 3.38
N THR A 112 -11.27 13.80 4.17
CA THR A 112 -12.71 13.51 4.01
C THR A 112 -13.48 13.96 5.25
N ASP A 113 -14.57 14.68 5.07
CA ASP A 113 -15.53 14.94 6.15
C ASP A 113 -16.29 13.65 6.48
N LEU A 114 -16.18 13.18 7.72
CA LEU A 114 -16.77 11.93 8.18
C LEU A 114 -18.30 11.86 8.01
N TYR A 115 -18.98 12.99 8.13
CA TYR A 115 -20.44 13.02 8.15
C TYR A 115 -21.08 13.30 6.79
N THR A 116 -20.41 14.12 5.98
CA THR A 116 -20.94 14.49 4.65
C THR A 116 -20.33 13.67 3.51
N GLY A 117 -19.14 13.06 3.71
CA GLY A 117 -18.37 12.40 2.68
C GLY A 117 -17.69 13.36 1.71
N GLU A 118 -17.81 14.67 1.93
CA GLU A 118 -17.19 15.69 1.08
C GLU A 118 -15.67 15.70 1.21
N GLU A 119 -14.98 16.03 0.12
CA GLU A 119 -13.56 16.35 0.14
C GLU A 119 -13.32 17.65 0.91
N VAL A 120 -12.33 17.64 1.81
CA VAL A 120 -11.78 18.84 2.43
C VAL A 120 -10.37 19.05 1.90
N ILE A 121 -10.16 20.18 1.22
CA ILE A 121 -8.94 20.46 0.47
C ILE A 121 -8.11 21.47 1.25
N PHE A 122 -6.87 21.12 1.56
CA PHE A 122 -5.89 21.97 2.21
C PHE A 122 -4.92 22.52 1.18
N ARG A 123 -4.83 23.86 1.08
CA ARG A 123 -3.89 24.61 0.25
C ARG A 123 -3.25 25.76 1.01
N GLU A 124 -3.56 25.88 2.29
CA GLU A 124 -3.07 26.89 3.22
C GLU A 124 -3.01 26.28 4.64
N GLY A 125 -2.30 26.97 5.53
CA GLY A 125 -2.08 26.58 6.91
C GLY A 125 -0.94 25.58 7.10
N PRO A 126 -0.67 25.13 8.34
CA PRO A 126 0.45 24.27 8.67
C PRO A 126 0.39 22.93 7.92
N VAL A 127 1.47 22.58 7.22
CA VAL A 127 1.53 21.36 6.38
C VAL A 127 1.26 20.10 7.18
N PHE A 128 1.74 20.03 8.42
CA PHE A 128 1.51 18.84 9.26
C PHE A 128 0.09 18.70 9.76
N GLU A 129 -0.68 19.78 9.88
CA GLU A 129 -2.11 19.70 10.16
C GLU A 129 -2.88 19.10 8.98
N ALA A 130 -2.56 19.57 7.77
CA ALA A 130 -3.13 19.02 6.54
C ALA A 130 -2.77 17.54 6.34
N ILE A 131 -1.50 17.18 6.52
CA ILE A 131 -1.03 15.78 6.46
C ILE A 131 -1.76 14.96 7.53
N ARG A 132 -1.81 15.44 8.79
CA ARG A 132 -2.45 14.71 9.89
C ARG A 132 -3.94 14.46 9.64
N ALA A 133 -4.65 15.43 9.05
CA ALA A 133 -6.03 15.24 8.64
C ALA A 133 -6.14 14.16 7.54
N SER A 134 -5.29 14.27 6.52
CA SER A 134 -5.31 13.39 5.35
C SER A 134 -4.96 11.93 5.66
N ILE A 135 -4.12 11.65 6.67
CA ILE A 135 -3.73 10.30 7.07
C ILE A 135 -4.61 9.69 8.18
N SER A 136 -5.74 10.29 8.52
CA SER A 136 -6.61 9.84 9.62
C SER A 136 -7.39 8.57 9.26
N ILE A 137 -6.66 7.49 8.98
CA ILE A 137 -7.23 6.18 8.61
C ILE A 137 -8.09 5.65 9.75
N PRO A 138 -9.40 5.39 9.53
CA PRO A 138 -10.26 4.78 10.53
C PRO A 138 -9.64 3.49 11.08
N SER A 139 -9.76 3.25 12.36
CA SER A 139 -9.13 2.16 13.12
C SER A 139 -7.63 2.29 13.40
N MET A 140 -6.89 3.16 12.71
CA MET A 140 -5.46 3.40 12.96
C MET A 140 -5.19 4.74 13.65
N PHE A 141 -5.83 5.81 13.17
CA PHE A 141 -5.62 7.17 13.65
C PHE A 141 -6.94 7.83 14.07
N ALA A 142 -6.88 8.63 15.13
CA ALA A 142 -8.03 9.42 15.55
C ALA A 142 -8.46 10.41 14.44
N PRO A 143 -9.76 10.62 14.25
CA PRO A 143 -10.25 11.70 13.41
C PRO A 143 -9.76 13.07 13.90
N VAL A 144 -9.55 14.00 12.97
CA VAL A 144 -9.13 15.37 13.29
C VAL A 144 -10.35 16.29 13.35
N LYS A 145 -10.43 17.11 14.39
CA LYS A 145 -11.42 18.19 14.47
C LYS A 145 -10.85 19.45 13.82
N TRP A 146 -11.54 19.95 12.79
CA TRP A 146 -11.10 21.10 12.02
C TRP A 146 -12.29 21.94 11.57
N GLN A 147 -12.34 23.22 11.97
CA GLN A 147 -13.39 24.18 11.61
C GLN A 147 -14.83 23.62 11.76
N GLY A 148 -15.11 22.94 12.87
CA GLY A 148 -16.42 22.34 13.16
C GLY A 148 -16.70 21.01 12.44
N ARG A 149 -15.84 20.56 11.54
CA ARG A 149 -15.90 19.27 10.85
C ARG A 149 -15.12 18.19 11.60
N THR A 150 -15.40 16.94 11.26
CA THR A 150 -14.63 15.77 11.74
C THR A 150 -14.01 15.12 10.53
N LEU A 151 -12.67 15.19 10.43
CA LEU A 151 -11.96 14.74 9.25
C LEU A 151 -11.35 13.36 9.47
N ILE A 152 -11.44 12.54 8.42
CA ILE A 152 -10.83 11.22 8.28
C ILE A 152 -9.99 11.18 7.02
N ASP A 153 -9.37 10.02 6.74
CA ASP A 153 -8.45 9.82 5.61
C ASP A 153 -9.01 10.29 4.26
N GLY A 154 -8.18 11.01 3.53
CA GLY A 154 -8.58 11.60 2.24
C GLY A 154 -8.84 10.58 1.15
N GLY A 155 -8.25 9.39 1.26
CA GLY A 155 -8.46 8.29 0.31
C GLY A 155 -9.91 7.77 0.24
N ILE A 156 -10.74 8.12 1.23
CA ILE A 156 -12.14 7.70 1.26
C ILE A 156 -12.98 8.50 0.25
N ALA A 157 -12.77 9.82 0.14
CA ALA A 157 -13.49 10.66 -0.82
C ALA A 157 -12.76 10.75 -2.17
N ASN A 158 -11.42 10.84 -2.14
CA ASN A 158 -10.60 10.97 -3.34
C ASN A 158 -9.27 10.23 -3.17
N THR A 159 -9.28 8.97 -3.53
CA THR A 159 -8.11 8.09 -3.40
C THR A 159 -6.92 8.58 -4.23
N PHE A 160 -7.17 9.19 -5.40
CA PHE A 160 -6.14 9.63 -6.33
C PHE A 160 -6.47 11.03 -6.87
N PRO A 161 -5.97 12.09 -6.21
CA PRO A 161 -6.42 13.47 -6.42
C PRO A 161 -5.82 14.12 -7.68
N LEU A 162 -5.92 13.46 -8.84
CA LEU A 162 -5.51 13.97 -10.15
C LEU A 162 -6.19 15.31 -10.49
N ASN A 163 -7.46 15.46 -10.10
CA ASN A 163 -8.27 16.64 -10.33
C ASN A 163 -8.01 17.78 -9.32
N ARG A 164 -7.08 17.58 -8.37
CA ARG A 164 -6.77 18.56 -7.31
C ARG A 164 -5.38 19.17 -7.42
N VAL A 165 -4.53 18.60 -8.29
CA VAL A 165 -3.20 19.15 -8.53
C VAL A 165 -3.32 20.50 -9.25
N GLN A 166 -2.51 21.48 -8.83
CA GLN A 166 -2.49 22.80 -9.44
C GLN A 166 -1.67 22.74 -10.72
N ARG A 167 -2.30 23.02 -11.86
CA ARG A 167 -1.65 22.96 -13.17
C ARG A 167 -1.04 24.30 -13.54
N THR A 168 0.12 24.25 -14.18
CA THR A 168 0.79 25.41 -14.79
C THR A 168 0.92 25.21 -16.29
N GLU A 169 1.04 26.31 -17.03
CA GLU A 169 1.18 26.24 -18.48
C GLU A 169 2.42 25.43 -18.91
N GLY A 170 2.19 24.46 -19.78
CA GLY A 170 3.23 23.58 -20.33
C GLY A 170 3.71 22.47 -19.39
N ASP A 171 3.03 22.23 -18.26
CA ASP A 171 3.29 21.03 -17.45
C ASP A 171 2.57 19.80 -18.04
N ILE A 172 3.10 18.62 -17.73
CA ILE A 172 2.42 17.34 -17.91
C ILE A 172 1.88 16.86 -16.59
N LEU A 173 0.73 16.16 -16.61
CA LEU A 173 0.15 15.50 -15.44
C LEU A 173 0.78 14.14 -15.25
N VAL A 174 1.53 13.98 -14.16
CA VAL A 174 2.11 12.70 -13.77
C VAL A 174 1.37 12.16 -12.57
N GLY A 175 0.90 10.92 -12.67
CA GLY A 175 0.23 10.24 -11.57
C GLY A 175 1.00 9.02 -11.10
N PHE A 176 1.02 8.77 -9.78
CA PHE A 176 1.47 7.50 -9.22
C PHE A 176 0.34 6.86 -8.40
N ASN A 177 -0.19 5.75 -8.94
CA ASN A 177 -1.24 4.96 -8.31
C ASN A 177 -0.64 3.75 -7.57
N VAL A 178 -1.06 3.50 -6.34
CA VAL A 178 -0.66 2.31 -5.56
C VAL A 178 -1.86 1.44 -5.15
N ASN A 179 -2.96 1.58 -5.90
CA ASN A 179 -4.22 0.88 -5.66
C ASN A 179 -4.66 0.03 -6.86
N GLU A 180 -3.73 -0.30 -7.74
CA GLU A 180 -4.03 -1.17 -8.89
C GLU A 180 -4.31 -2.59 -8.43
N ILE A 181 -5.39 -3.17 -8.94
CA ILE A 181 -5.73 -4.57 -8.70
C ILE A 181 -5.55 -5.34 -10.02
N ASP A 182 -4.54 -6.20 -10.07
CA ASP A 182 -4.34 -7.11 -11.21
C ASP A 182 -5.21 -8.37 -11.05
N ALA A 183 -6.35 -8.35 -11.73
CA ALA A 183 -7.28 -9.48 -11.69
C ALA A 183 -6.70 -10.77 -12.29
N ARG A 184 -5.73 -10.69 -13.22
CA ARG A 184 -5.10 -11.88 -13.82
C ARG A 184 -4.20 -12.56 -12.81
N GLU A 185 -3.40 -11.77 -12.12
CA GLU A 185 -2.48 -12.24 -11.09
C GLU A 185 -3.26 -12.87 -9.93
N ILE A 186 -4.34 -12.21 -9.48
CA ILE A 186 -5.23 -12.73 -8.45
C ILE A 186 -5.89 -14.04 -8.88
N ASN A 187 -6.43 -14.12 -10.11
CA ASN A 187 -7.05 -15.34 -10.61
C ASN A 187 -6.03 -16.48 -10.74
N SER A 188 -4.81 -16.19 -11.16
CA SER A 188 -3.72 -17.17 -11.19
C SER A 188 -3.42 -17.72 -9.79
N PHE A 189 -3.30 -16.84 -8.81
CA PHE A 189 -3.10 -17.22 -7.41
C PHE A 189 -4.25 -18.10 -6.89
N LEU A 190 -5.50 -17.68 -7.09
CA LEU A 190 -6.69 -18.43 -6.62
C LEU A 190 -6.76 -19.81 -7.26
N SER A 191 -6.45 -19.91 -8.56
CA SER A 191 -6.41 -21.20 -9.27
C SER A 191 -5.32 -22.13 -8.72
N SER A 192 -4.14 -21.59 -8.45
CA SER A 192 -3.02 -22.35 -7.85
C SER A 192 -3.36 -22.80 -6.42
N ARG A 193 -3.97 -21.92 -5.64
CA ARG A 193 -4.43 -22.24 -4.28
C ARG A 193 -5.50 -23.34 -4.28
N GLN A 194 -6.47 -23.29 -5.20
CA GLN A 194 -7.50 -24.33 -5.31
C GLN A 194 -6.88 -25.68 -5.67
N ALA A 195 -5.93 -25.71 -6.60
CA ALA A 195 -5.21 -26.92 -6.96
C ALA A 195 -4.45 -27.54 -5.76
N LEU A 196 -3.86 -26.71 -4.88
CA LEU A 196 -3.22 -27.17 -3.65
C LEU A 196 -4.22 -27.74 -2.63
N VAL A 197 -5.40 -27.09 -2.49
CA VAL A 197 -6.46 -27.58 -1.61
C VAL A 197 -6.99 -28.91 -2.11
N ASP A 198 -7.22 -29.06 -3.40
CA ASP A 198 -7.68 -30.29 -4.02
C ASP A 198 -6.63 -31.40 -3.85
N SER A 199 -5.34 -31.12 -4.07
CA SER A 199 -4.25 -32.05 -3.83
C SER A 199 -4.14 -32.52 -2.37
N GLU A 200 -4.34 -31.62 -1.40
CA GLU A 200 -4.39 -32.00 0.03
C GLU A 200 -5.60 -32.89 0.34
N ALA A 201 -6.76 -32.57 -0.23
CA ALA A 201 -7.97 -33.38 -0.06
C ALA A 201 -7.79 -34.78 -0.64
N ASP A 202 -7.21 -34.89 -1.85
CA ASP A 202 -6.90 -36.14 -2.51
C ASP A 202 -5.87 -36.97 -1.72
N ALA A 203 -4.79 -36.35 -1.23
CA ALA A 203 -3.79 -37.00 -0.39
C ALA A 203 -4.39 -37.54 0.91
N ARG A 204 -5.32 -36.80 1.53
CA ARG A 204 -6.04 -37.24 2.72
C ARG A 204 -7.03 -38.39 2.42
N ALA A 205 -7.70 -38.33 1.27
CA ALA A 205 -8.61 -39.40 0.81
C ALA A 205 -7.84 -40.69 0.54
N GLU A 206 -6.70 -40.61 -0.16
CA GLU A 206 -5.81 -41.74 -0.42
C GLU A 206 -5.23 -42.31 0.88
N ALA A 207 -4.79 -41.46 1.80
CA ALA A 207 -4.32 -41.92 3.11
C ALA A 207 -5.40 -42.64 3.93
N ARG A 208 -6.67 -42.17 3.87
CA ARG A 208 -7.81 -42.84 4.50
C ARG A 208 -8.13 -44.19 3.83
N PHE A 209 -8.04 -44.27 2.52
CA PHE A 209 -8.21 -45.49 1.78
C PHE A 209 -7.15 -46.53 2.19
N LEU A 210 -5.87 -46.15 2.19
CA LEU A 210 -4.77 -47.00 2.65
C LEU A 210 -4.96 -47.50 4.08
N LEU A 211 -5.48 -46.67 4.98
CA LEU A 211 -5.81 -47.08 6.35
C LEU A 211 -6.94 -48.10 6.42
N LYS A 212 -7.96 -47.98 5.56
CA LYS A 212 -9.06 -48.97 5.49
C LYS A 212 -8.56 -50.33 4.98
N GLU A 213 -7.67 -50.33 3.98
CA GLU A 213 -7.01 -51.54 3.45
C GLU A 213 -6.11 -52.23 4.49
N THR A 214 -5.81 -51.60 5.63
CA THR A 214 -5.04 -52.24 6.71
C THR A 214 -5.91 -53.07 7.65
N ILE A 215 -7.25 -52.98 7.55
CA ILE A 215 -8.17 -53.73 8.39
C ILE A 215 -8.14 -55.19 7.95
N GLY A 216 -7.56 -56.06 8.81
CA GLY A 216 -7.41 -57.49 8.52
C GLY A 216 -6.17 -57.87 7.72
N ALA A 217 -5.31 -56.93 7.38
CA ALA A 217 -4.04 -57.18 6.68
C ALA A 217 -2.94 -57.67 7.64
N ASP A 218 -1.92 -58.29 7.06
CA ASP A 218 -0.71 -58.69 7.80
C ASP A 218 0.08 -57.47 8.29
N LYS A 219 0.98 -57.68 9.26
CA LYS A 219 1.73 -56.64 9.93
C LYS A 219 2.61 -55.77 8.99
N ASP A 220 3.17 -56.37 7.96
CA ASP A 220 4.07 -55.67 7.04
C ASP A 220 3.27 -54.77 6.09
N THR A 221 2.11 -55.24 5.61
CA THR A 221 1.14 -54.44 4.84
C THR A 221 0.64 -53.26 5.64
N VAL A 222 0.29 -53.43 6.92
CA VAL A 222 -0.14 -52.37 7.83
C VAL A 222 0.94 -51.29 7.95
N ILE A 223 2.20 -51.70 8.22
CA ILE A 223 3.32 -50.78 8.38
C ILE A 223 3.56 -50.00 7.09
N THR A 224 3.52 -50.65 5.94
CA THR A 224 3.76 -50.04 4.62
C THR A 224 2.70 -48.99 4.29
N ASN A 225 1.42 -49.32 4.45
CA ASN A 225 0.29 -48.44 4.16
C ASN A 225 0.28 -47.20 5.08
N VAL A 226 0.54 -47.41 6.39
CA VAL A 226 0.65 -46.28 7.34
C VAL A 226 1.81 -45.34 6.99
N LYS A 227 2.99 -45.89 6.61
CA LYS A 227 4.13 -45.07 6.18
C LYS A 227 3.80 -44.28 4.91
N LYS A 228 3.19 -44.92 3.90
CA LYS A 228 2.79 -44.28 2.64
C LYS A 228 1.77 -43.16 2.88
N GLY A 229 0.71 -43.41 3.64
CA GLY A 229 -0.30 -42.40 3.97
C GLY A 229 0.26 -41.20 4.72
N ARG A 230 1.16 -41.46 5.70
CA ARG A 230 1.86 -40.34 6.42
C ARG A 230 2.76 -39.52 5.49
N ARG A 231 3.41 -40.17 4.51
CA ARG A 231 4.26 -39.45 3.54
C ARG A 231 3.41 -38.55 2.64
N LEU A 232 2.32 -39.07 2.07
CA LEU A 232 1.41 -38.29 1.21
C LEU A 232 0.87 -37.04 1.90
N VAL A 233 0.36 -37.19 3.12
CA VAL A 233 -0.14 -36.04 3.90
C VAL A 233 0.97 -35.06 4.26
N ARG A 234 2.18 -35.55 4.58
CA ARG A 234 3.33 -34.68 4.88
C ARG A 234 3.79 -33.87 3.67
N GLU A 235 3.84 -34.49 2.49
CA GLU A 235 4.22 -33.83 1.24
C GLU A 235 3.20 -32.75 0.86
N ALA A 236 1.90 -33.03 0.97
CA ALA A 236 0.83 -32.06 0.72
C ALA A 236 0.84 -30.88 1.73
N ILE A 237 1.09 -31.16 3.02
CA ILE A 237 1.26 -30.10 4.05
C ILE A 237 2.56 -29.33 3.82
N GLY A 238 3.63 -30.00 3.39
CA GLY A 238 4.92 -29.36 3.07
C GLY A 238 4.80 -28.34 1.96
N ALA A 239 4.08 -28.66 0.88
CA ALA A 239 3.78 -27.73 -0.21
C ALA A 239 3.05 -26.48 0.29
N LYS A 240 2.09 -26.63 1.19
CA LYS A 240 1.35 -25.52 1.81
C LYS A 240 2.20 -24.67 2.76
N LEU A 241 3.21 -25.27 3.42
CA LEU A 241 4.16 -24.54 4.26
C LEU A 241 5.19 -23.75 3.43
N GLU A 242 5.62 -24.29 2.29
CA GLU A 242 6.46 -23.55 1.34
C GLU A 242 5.70 -22.38 0.70
N GLU A 243 4.43 -22.54 0.35
CA GLU A 243 3.56 -21.44 -0.07
C GLU A 243 3.52 -20.31 0.97
N ARG A 244 3.39 -20.63 2.27
CA ARG A 244 3.45 -19.64 3.35
C ARG A 244 4.81 -18.99 3.53
N LYS A 245 5.91 -19.70 3.24
CA LYS A 245 7.26 -19.12 3.27
C LYS A 245 7.52 -18.18 2.10
N MET A 246 6.99 -18.48 0.92
CA MET A 246 7.07 -17.61 -0.27
C MET A 246 6.43 -16.24 -0.02
N VAL A 247 5.47 -16.16 0.92
CA VAL A 247 4.81 -14.91 1.35
C VAL A 247 5.74 -13.97 2.13
N SER A 248 6.80 -14.50 2.76
CA SER A 248 7.68 -13.69 3.62
C SER A 248 8.73 -12.90 2.86
N ASP A 249 9.04 -13.26 1.62
CA ASP A 249 10.19 -12.73 0.87
C ASP A 249 9.84 -11.69 -0.23
N GLY A 250 8.58 -11.32 -0.35
CA GLY A 250 8.15 -10.15 -1.17
C GLY A 250 8.27 -10.28 -2.68
N ARG A 251 8.69 -11.42 -3.26
CA ARG A 251 9.00 -11.52 -4.68
C ARG A 251 8.40 -12.66 -5.50
N GLU A 252 8.10 -13.79 -4.92
CA GLU A 252 7.44 -14.89 -5.62
C GLU A 252 6.40 -15.51 -4.69
N GLY A 253 5.12 -15.27 -4.93
CA GLY A 253 4.03 -15.86 -4.18
C GLY A 253 3.35 -14.94 -3.18
N TRP A 254 3.12 -13.67 -3.56
CA TRP A 254 2.28 -12.79 -2.77
C TRP A 254 0.86 -13.38 -2.62
N ILE A 255 0.30 -13.24 -1.42
CA ILE A 255 -1.08 -13.62 -1.15
C ILE A 255 -1.95 -12.36 -1.22
N PRO A 256 -3.02 -12.34 -2.04
CA PRO A 256 -3.94 -11.23 -2.05
C PRO A 256 -4.48 -10.94 -0.65
N VAL A 257 -4.58 -9.67 -0.30
CA VAL A 257 -5.24 -9.25 0.93
C VAL A 257 -6.66 -9.84 0.97
N GLY A 258 -7.02 -10.51 2.06
CA GLY A 258 -8.30 -11.17 2.21
C GLY A 258 -8.32 -12.67 1.86
N ALA A 259 -7.22 -13.21 1.35
CA ALA A 259 -7.17 -14.63 0.95
C ALA A 259 -7.32 -15.63 2.11
N ASP A 260 -7.06 -15.20 3.36
CA ASP A 260 -7.30 -15.98 4.58
C ASP A 260 -8.73 -15.89 5.10
N GLU A 261 -9.58 -15.05 4.48
CA GLU A 261 -11.01 -14.88 4.74
C GLU A 261 -11.36 -14.58 6.21
N THR A 262 -10.43 -13.96 6.95
CA THR A 262 -10.73 -13.44 8.28
C THR A 262 -11.55 -12.15 8.19
N PHE A 263 -12.31 -11.81 9.23
CA PHE A 263 -13.09 -10.56 9.25
C PHE A 263 -12.21 -9.32 8.97
N GLY A 264 -11.03 -9.26 9.59
CA GLY A 264 -10.10 -8.15 9.40
C GLY A 264 -9.56 -8.05 7.98
N SER A 265 -9.16 -9.19 7.40
CA SER A 265 -8.61 -9.24 6.04
C SER A 265 -9.66 -8.97 4.97
N ILE A 266 -10.89 -9.47 5.15
CA ILE A 266 -12.03 -9.15 4.26
C ILE A 266 -12.35 -7.66 4.31
N LEU A 267 -12.39 -7.07 5.52
CA LEU A 267 -12.62 -5.62 5.68
C LEU A 267 -11.52 -4.82 4.99
N GLN A 268 -10.25 -5.17 5.20
CA GLN A 268 -9.11 -4.52 4.55
C GLN A 268 -9.19 -4.65 3.03
N ARG A 269 -9.55 -5.85 2.51
CA ARG A 269 -9.77 -6.07 1.07
C ARG A 269 -10.90 -5.21 0.53
N SER A 270 -12.01 -5.11 1.26
CA SER A 270 -13.16 -4.29 0.85
C SER A 270 -12.77 -2.82 0.70
N PHE A 271 -12.03 -2.25 1.66
CA PHE A 271 -11.47 -0.90 1.53
C PHE A 271 -10.52 -0.78 0.34
N GLY A 272 -9.67 -1.79 0.10
CA GLY A 272 -8.79 -1.81 -1.07
C GLY A 272 -9.55 -1.78 -2.40
N LEU A 273 -10.62 -2.57 -2.51
CA LEU A 273 -11.49 -2.58 -3.70
C LEU A 273 -12.17 -1.23 -3.92
N MET A 274 -12.67 -0.60 -2.86
CA MET A 274 -13.25 0.75 -2.93
C MET A 274 -12.21 1.77 -3.41
N ASN A 275 -11.02 1.79 -2.79
CA ASN A 275 -9.93 2.69 -3.18
C ASN A 275 -9.49 2.47 -4.63
N SER A 276 -9.33 1.21 -5.05
CA SER A 276 -9.01 0.88 -6.44
C SER A 276 -10.08 1.40 -7.42
N THR A 277 -11.36 1.26 -7.06
CA THR A 277 -12.46 1.75 -7.89
C THR A 277 -12.46 3.27 -7.98
N ILE A 278 -12.30 3.98 -6.86
CA ILE A 278 -12.25 5.45 -6.83
C ILE A 278 -11.04 5.95 -7.62
N ALA A 279 -9.85 5.33 -7.45
CA ALA A 279 -8.65 5.69 -8.19
C ALA A 279 -8.83 5.51 -9.71
N ARG A 280 -9.44 4.40 -10.14
CA ARG A 280 -9.75 4.15 -11.56
C ARG A 280 -10.72 5.19 -12.11
N MET A 281 -11.79 5.51 -11.40
CA MET A 281 -12.72 6.57 -11.80
C MET A 281 -11.99 7.93 -11.91
N GLY A 282 -11.09 8.24 -10.97
CA GLY A 282 -10.25 9.43 -11.04
C GLY A 282 -9.38 9.49 -12.29
N ILE A 283 -8.76 8.37 -12.67
CA ILE A 283 -7.97 8.25 -13.91
C ILE A 283 -8.85 8.43 -15.16
N GLU A 284 -10.06 7.86 -15.19
CA GLU A 284 -10.99 8.00 -16.29
C GLU A 284 -11.48 9.44 -16.47
N LEU A 285 -11.74 10.15 -15.36
CA LEU A 285 -12.22 11.54 -15.37
C LEU A 285 -11.11 12.56 -15.63
N THR A 286 -9.89 12.26 -15.18
CA THR A 286 -8.72 13.15 -15.30
C THR A 286 -7.51 12.30 -15.67
N PRO A 287 -7.41 11.88 -16.95
CA PRO A 287 -6.33 10.99 -17.38
C PRO A 287 -4.97 11.71 -17.28
N PRO A 288 -3.99 11.12 -16.58
CA PRO A 288 -2.63 11.65 -16.54
C PRO A 288 -1.88 11.36 -17.84
N ASP A 289 -0.94 12.25 -18.20
CA ASP A 289 -0.03 12.06 -19.34
C ASP A 289 0.94 10.91 -19.09
N VAL A 290 1.38 10.74 -17.82
CA VAL A 290 2.23 9.64 -17.36
C VAL A 290 1.60 9.00 -16.14
N LEU A 291 1.41 7.69 -16.17
CA LEU A 291 0.89 6.91 -15.06
C LEU A 291 1.86 5.80 -14.67
N ALA A 292 2.39 5.88 -13.46
CA ALA A 292 3.06 4.76 -12.82
C ALA A 292 2.11 4.07 -11.84
N SER A 293 2.17 2.75 -11.74
CA SER A 293 1.30 1.97 -10.86
C SER A 293 2.06 0.91 -10.09
N LEU A 294 1.69 0.74 -8.81
CA LEU A 294 2.13 -0.35 -7.94
C LEU A 294 0.89 -1.15 -7.50
N PRO A 295 0.91 -2.48 -7.57
CA PRO A 295 -0.23 -3.29 -7.17
C PRO A 295 -0.64 -3.10 -5.72
N TYR A 296 -1.96 -3.07 -5.47
CA TYR A 296 -2.55 -2.94 -4.13
C TYR A 296 -2.07 -4.02 -3.16
N ASP A 297 -1.91 -5.23 -3.66
CA ASP A 297 -1.54 -6.40 -2.87
C ASP A 297 -0.04 -6.45 -2.51
N SER A 298 0.76 -5.45 -2.92
CA SER A 298 2.18 -5.30 -2.57
C SER A 298 2.35 -4.61 -1.20
N TYR A 299 3.34 -5.02 -0.40
CA TYR A 299 3.81 -4.31 0.80
C TYR A 299 2.68 -3.85 1.76
N HIS A 300 1.73 -4.72 2.06
CA HIS A 300 0.59 -4.37 2.90
C HIS A 300 0.87 -4.58 4.42
N GLY A 301 -0.01 -3.98 5.26
CA GLY A 301 0.04 -4.12 6.71
C GLY A 301 1.23 -3.43 7.36
N VAL A 302 1.48 -3.75 8.63
CA VAL A 302 2.59 -3.17 9.43
C VAL A 302 3.95 -3.58 8.88
N TYR A 303 4.05 -4.77 8.31
CA TYR A 303 5.26 -5.30 7.69
C TYR A 303 5.76 -4.39 6.54
N GLY A 304 4.87 -3.82 5.74
CA GLY A 304 5.25 -2.91 4.66
C GLY A 304 6.08 -1.70 5.12
N TYR A 305 5.87 -1.22 6.35
CA TYR A 305 6.62 -0.05 6.85
C TYR A 305 8.12 -0.34 7.11
N SER A 306 8.54 -1.58 7.26
CA SER A 306 9.95 -1.97 7.45
C SER A 306 10.68 -2.23 6.12
N HIS A 307 10.00 -2.14 4.98
CA HIS A 307 10.54 -2.36 3.63
C HIS A 307 10.75 -1.06 2.85
N ALA A 308 10.89 0.08 3.55
CA ALA A 308 11.00 1.39 2.91
C ALA A 308 12.09 1.44 1.80
N PRO A 309 13.31 0.94 1.99
CA PRO A 309 14.34 0.96 0.93
C PRO A 309 13.90 0.23 -0.35
N GLU A 310 13.27 -0.94 -0.22
CA GLU A 310 12.81 -1.75 -1.34
C GLU A 310 11.64 -1.07 -2.07
N ILE A 311 10.68 -0.53 -1.31
CA ILE A 311 9.52 0.17 -1.86
C ILE A 311 9.94 1.44 -2.62
N ILE A 312 10.91 2.19 -2.08
CA ILE A 312 11.47 3.38 -2.73
C ILE A 312 12.12 3.01 -4.06
N GLU A 313 12.94 1.94 -4.07
CA GLU A 313 13.59 1.50 -5.32
C GLU A 313 12.56 1.02 -6.34
N LYS A 314 11.53 0.26 -5.89
CA LYS A 314 10.43 -0.15 -6.76
C LYS A 314 9.69 1.04 -7.37
N GLY A 315 9.48 2.10 -6.57
CA GLY A 315 8.89 3.35 -7.06
C GLY A 315 9.73 4.01 -8.16
N ARG A 316 11.06 4.01 -8.02
CA ARG A 316 12.00 4.50 -9.03
C ARG A 316 11.88 3.71 -10.33
N GLU A 317 11.92 2.37 -10.26
CA GLU A 317 11.79 1.49 -11.41
C GLU A 317 10.48 1.71 -12.17
N LEU A 318 9.35 1.78 -11.44
CA LEU A 318 8.03 1.95 -12.05
C LEU A 318 7.89 3.32 -12.72
N MET A 319 8.41 4.38 -12.11
CA MET A 319 8.40 5.71 -12.70
C MET A 319 9.32 5.76 -13.92
N ALA A 320 10.49 5.13 -13.87
CA ALA A 320 11.39 5.04 -15.01
C ALA A 320 10.70 4.37 -16.21
N ALA A 321 10.05 3.22 -16.00
CA ALA A 321 9.33 2.52 -17.05
C ALA A 321 8.15 3.34 -17.63
N ALA A 322 7.42 4.06 -16.77
CA ALA A 322 6.33 4.92 -17.22
C ALA A 322 6.82 6.11 -18.06
N LEU A 323 7.94 6.72 -17.66
CA LEU A 323 8.58 7.80 -18.41
C LEU A 323 9.17 7.31 -19.73
N ASP A 324 9.82 6.13 -19.77
CA ASP A 324 10.33 5.51 -21.00
C ASP A 324 9.19 5.32 -22.02
N LYS A 325 8.04 4.83 -21.56
CA LYS A 325 6.87 4.67 -22.41
C LYS A 325 6.36 6.00 -22.96
N TYR A 326 6.33 7.04 -22.13
CA TYR A 326 5.90 8.37 -22.51
C TYR A 326 6.89 9.03 -23.50
N GLU A 327 8.19 9.01 -23.18
CA GLU A 327 9.23 9.64 -23.98
C GLU A 327 9.44 8.97 -25.34
N ASN A 328 9.17 7.65 -25.46
CA ASN A 328 9.24 6.91 -26.72
C ASN A 328 7.97 7.03 -27.59
N ALA A 329 6.89 7.66 -27.08
CA ALA A 329 5.66 7.87 -27.84
C ALA A 329 5.71 9.14 -28.72
N PHE A 330 6.74 9.96 -28.54
CA PHE A 330 7.01 11.23 -29.26
C PHE A 330 8.39 11.21 -29.88
#